data_b3f78a0798171988895f935a91dcebfe
#
_entry.id   b3f78a0798171988895f935a91dcebfe
#
_cell.length_a   1.000
_cell.length_b   1.000
_cell.length_c   1.000
_cell.angle_alpha   90.00
_cell.angle_beta   90.00
_cell.angle_gamma   90.00
#
_symmetry.space_group_name_H-M   'P 1'
#
loop_
_entity.id
_entity.type
_entity.pdbx_description
1 polymer ?
#
loop_
_entity_poly.entity_id
_entity_poly.type
_entity_poly.pdbx_seq_one_letter_code
_entity_poly.pdbx_strand_id
1 'polypeptide(L)'
;MSGFNVLDKLTNEELEVIVKLIVEKGWQTESLLKDKDYKKYYPDHKKYVDKIKNELSLMGGDTLANVARFLMGKGSSISYREMLKDVCKKLGIEYEESTLDGELEYDLLATVLKKAFDKLSEVEQNIILDILRDNSNEITANNLFYKIFADDRKEKYLLAVLISNTLAKSICGKDLSLLKDIEIINELKVLTAPLGSILMNVDKTYDITGPAYRITLPAIVYMAAMKEVKRKVESEKSFFSLF
;
A
#
# COMPACT_ATOMS: atom_id res chain seq x y z
N MET A 1 -10.55 -6.16 -8.67
CA MET A 1 -9.15 -6.31 -9.15
C MET A 1 -8.45 -7.22 -8.14
N SER A 2 -7.90 -8.35 -8.53
CA SER A 2 -7.33 -9.30 -7.57
C SER A 2 -5.81 -9.17 -7.47
N GLY A 3 -5.29 -9.22 -6.25
CA GLY A 3 -3.89 -9.44 -5.97
C GLY A 3 -2.90 -8.54 -6.72
N PHE A 4 -1.86 -9.14 -7.26
CA PHE A 4 -0.80 -8.47 -8.03
C PHE A 4 -1.26 -7.85 -9.37
N ASN A 5 -2.50 -8.12 -9.82
CA ASN A 5 -2.99 -7.62 -11.11
C ASN A 5 -3.14 -6.08 -11.17
N VAL A 6 -3.11 -5.41 -10.02
CA VAL A 6 -3.05 -3.95 -10.00
C VAL A 6 -1.79 -3.43 -10.71
N LEU A 7 -0.67 -4.15 -10.62
CA LEU A 7 0.60 -3.75 -11.23
C LEU A 7 0.51 -3.61 -12.76
N ASP A 8 -0.35 -4.39 -13.44
CA ASP A 8 -0.58 -4.27 -14.88
C ASP A 8 -1.20 -2.92 -15.28
N LYS A 9 -1.93 -2.28 -14.36
CA LYS A 9 -2.62 -1.01 -14.59
C LYS A 9 -1.79 0.21 -14.20
N LEU A 10 -0.65 0.01 -13.53
CA LEU A 10 0.21 1.10 -13.13
C LEU A 10 1.00 1.64 -14.31
N THR A 11 1.27 2.94 -14.27
CA THR A 11 2.23 3.61 -15.18
C THR A 11 3.66 3.25 -14.80
N ASN A 12 4.63 3.57 -15.65
CA ASN A 12 6.05 3.38 -15.32
C ASN A 12 6.47 4.17 -14.07
N GLU A 13 5.94 5.39 -13.88
CA GLU A 13 6.21 6.21 -12.69
C GLU A 13 5.67 5.54 -11.41
N GLU A 14 4.48 4.98 -11.48
CA GLU A 14 3.85 4.29 -10.36
C GLU A 14 4.54 2.94 -10.06
N LEU A 15 4.98 2.21 -11.08
CA LEU A 15 5.75 0.96 -10.94
C LEU A 15 7.14 1.21 -10.35
N GLU A 16 7.76 2.37 -10.62
CA GLU A 16 9.07 2.74 -10.07
C GLU A 16 9.10 2.65 -8.55
N VAL A 17 8.00 2.96 -7.86
CA VAL A 17 7.88 2.85 -6.40
C VAL A 17 8.13 1.42 -5.93
N ILE A 18 7.49 0.45 -6.58
CA ILE A 18 7.68 -0.98 -6.25
C ILE A 18 9.07 -1.46 -6.66
N VAL A 19 9.55 -1.08 -7.85
CA VAL A 19 10.88 -1.48 -8.34
C VAL A 19 11.97 -0.98 -7.39
N LYS A 20 11.93 0.28 -7.00
CA LYS A 20 12.90 0.84 -6.04
C LYS A 20 12.80 0.20 -4.67
N LEU A 21 11.58 -0.05 -4.18
CA LEU A 21 11.39 -0.75 -2.93
C LEU A 21 12.06 -2.13 -2.94
N ILE A 22 11.89 -2.89 -4.03
CA ILE A 22 12.53 -4.20 -4.22
C ILE A 22 14.06 -4.03 -4.26
N VAL A 23 14.56 -3.12 -5.10
CA VAL A 23 15.99 -2.96 -5.37
C VAL A 23 16.76 -2.38 -4.17
N GLU A 24 16.20 -1.42 -3.45
CA GLU A 24 16.90 -0.70 -2.38
C GLU A 24 16.75 -1.35 -1.00
N LYS A 25 15.63 -2.05 -0.75
CA LYS A 25 15.32 -2.64 0.57
C LYS A 25 15.41 -4.16 0.60
N GLY A 26 15.45 -4.81 -0.57
CA GLY A 26 15.58 -6.25 -0.66
C GLY A 26 16.96 -6.74 -0.21
N TRP A 27 16.99 -7.85 0.51
CA TRP A 27 18.25 -8.43 1.00
C TRP A 27 18.91 -9.36 -0.02
N GLN A 28 18.16 -9.77 -1.04
CA GLN A 28 18.65 -10.60 -2.17
C GLN A 28 18.30 -9.94 -3.50
N THR A 29 18.50 -8.63 -3.60
CA THR A 29 18.14 -7.77 -4.75
C THR A 29 18.82 -8.15 -6.06
N GLU A 30 19.70 -9.13 -6.01
CA GLU A 30 20.47 -9.53 -7.18
C GLU A 30 19.64 -10.16 -8.30
N SER A 31 18.40 -10.65 -8.01
CA SER A 31 17.64 -11.36 -9.04
C SER A 31 17.04 -10.37 -10.05
N LEU A 32 16.34 -9.32 -9.61
CA LEU A 32 15.81 -8.32 -10.52
C LEU A 32 16.93 -7.51 -11.20
N LEU A 33 17.94 -7.08 -10.45
CA LEU A 33 19.09 -6.34 -11.02
C LEU A 33 19.91 -7.16 -12.02
N LYS A 34 19.91 -8.48 -11.88
CA LYS A 34 20.57 -9.40 -12.83
C LYS A 34 19.68 -9.81 -13.99
N ASP A 35 18.35 -9.58 -13.89
CA ASP A 35 17.41 -9.95 -14.94
C ASP A 35 17.71 -9.22 -16.26
N LYS A 36 17.63 -9.96 -17.36
CA LYS A 36 17.94 -9.44 -18.71
C LYS A 36 16.93 -8.40 -19.17
N ASP A 37 15.64 -8.58 -18.81
CA ASP A 37 14.58 -7.69 -19.20
C ASP A 37 14.67 -6.38 -18.41
N TYR A 38 14.96 -6.44 -17.10
CA TYR A 38 15.27 -5.26 -16.30
C TYR A 38 16.41 -4.42 -16.91
N LYS A 39 17.56 -5.06 -17.19
CA LYS A 39 18.73 -4.37 -17.77
C LYS A 39 18.47 -3.77 -19.13
N LYS A 40 17.61 -4.43 -19.93
CA LYS A 40 17.30 -4.00 -21.29
C LYS A 40 16.29 -2.90 -21.35
N TYR A 41 15.28 -2.91 -20.48
CA TYR A 41 14.11 -2.06 -20.60
C TYR A 41 14.00 -0.95 -19.55
N TYR A 42 14.83 -0.99 -18.48
CA TYR A 42 14.81 0.10 -17.49
C TYR A 42 14.97 1.48 -18.16
N PRO A 43 14.14 2.48 -17.85
CA PRO A 43 13.07 2.53 -16.84
C PRO A 43 11.65 2.19 -17.34
N ASP A 44 11.50 1.48 -18.47
CA ASP A 44 10.19 1.04 -18.96
C ASP A 44 9.72 -0.23 -18.23
N HIS A 45 9.25 -0.04 -17.00
CA HIS A 45 8.86 -1.12 -16.08
C HIS A 45 7.73 -1.99 -16.59
N LYS A 46 6.86 -1.44 -17.46
CA LYS A 46 5.75 -2.17 -18.06
C LYS A 46 6.22 -3.33 -18.92
N LYS A 47 7.45 -3.28 -19.44
CA LYS A 47 8.03 -4.35 -20.27
C LYS A 47 8.42 -5.61 -19.48
N TYR A 48 8.52 -5.50 -18.14
CA TYR A 48 8.90 -6.61 -17.28
C TYR A 48 8.06 -6.70 -15.99
N VAL A 49 6.81 -6.25 -16.05
CA VAL A 49 5.89 -6.24 -14.89
C VAL A 49 5.72 -7.63 -14.27
N ASP A 50 5.74 -8.70 -15.07
CA ASP A 50 5.65 -10.07 -14.55
C ASP A 50 6.88 -10.49 -13.75
N LYS A 51 8.06 -9.93 -14.06
CA LYS A 51 9.25 -10.10 -13.22
C LYS A 51 9.10 -9.41 -11.88
N ILE A 52 8.53 -8.19 -11.87
CA ILE A 52 8.24 -7.46 -10.63
C ILE A 52 7.28 -8.27 -9.74
N LYS A 53 6.20 -8.83 -10.31
CA LYS A 53 5.25 -9.68 -9.58
C LYS A 53 5.94 -10.92 -9.00
N ASN A 54 6.78 -11.58 -9.80
CA ASN A 54 7.51 -12.76 -9.36
C ASN A 54 8.45 -12.43 -8.20
N GLU A 55 9.23 -11.34 -8.28
CA GLU A 55 10.11 -10.91 -7.21
C GLU A 55 9.34 -10.64 -5.90
N LEU A 56 8.22 -9.92 -5.96
CA LEU A 56 7.37 -9.71 -4.80
C LEU A 56 6.91 -11.02 -4.19
N SER A 57 6.47 -11.98 -5.01
CA SER A 57 6.00 -13.28 -4.54
C SER A 57 7.09 -14.10 -3.86
N LEU A 58 8.35 -13.91 -4.23
CA LEU A 58 9.50 -14.56 -3.60
C LEU A 58 9.91 -13.89 -2.27
N MET A 59 9.64 -12.59 -2.11
CA MET A 59 9.99 -11.82 -0.91
C MET A 59 8.98 -11.97 0.23
N GLY A 60 7.76 -12.40 -0.05
CA GLY A 60 6.64 -12.41 0.87
C GLY A 60 6.58 -13.58 1.84
N GLY A 61 7.65 -14.23 2.21
CA GLY A 61 7.62 -15.31 3.18
C GLY A 61 8.64 -15.13 4.30
N ASP A 62 8.28 -15.53 5.50
CA ASP A 62 9.26 -15.77 6.55
C ASP A 62 10.25 -16.85 6.04
N THR A 63 11.56 -16.60 6.17
CA THR A 63 12.62 -17.49 5.63
C THR A 63 12.41 -18.95 6.07
N LEU A 64 11.92 -19.16 7.28
CA LEU A 64 11.59 -20.50 7.80
C LEU A 64 10.36 -21.12 7.11
N ALA A 65 9.32 -20.32 6.86
CA ALA A 65 8.13 -20.77 6.14
C ALA A 65 8.45 -21.10 4.67
N ASN A 66 9.32 -20.33 4.02
CA ASN A 66 9.79 -20.60 2.66
C ASN A 66 10.61 -21.90 2.57
N VAL A 67 11.47 -22.18 3.55
CA VAL A 67 12.21 -23.45 3.63
C VAL A 67 11.24 -24.61 3.83
N ALA A 68 10.25 -24.48 4.72
CA ALA A 68 9.25 -25.53 4.93
C ALA A 68 8.38 -25.76 3.66
N ARG A 69 7.99 -24.71 2.94
CA ARG A 69 7.26 -24.82 1.66
C ARG A 69 8.09 -25.51 0.57
N PHE A 70 9.37 -25.15 0.46
CA PHE A 70 10.29 -25.78 -0.47
C PHE A 70 10.40 -27.30 -0.19
N LEU A 71 10.53 -27.68 1.09
CA LEU A 71 10.58 -29.09 1.51
C LEU A 71 9.26 -29.82 1.27
N MET A 72 8.12 -29.11 1.28
CA MET A 72 6.79 -29.67 0.98
C MET A 72 6.46 -29.68 -0.52
N GLY A 73 7.39 -29.27 -1.41
CA GLY A 73 7.18 -29.23 -2.85
C GLY A 73 6.20 -28.16 -3.33
N LYS A 74 5.86 -27.17 -2.48
CA LYS A 74 4.91 -26.09 -2.79
C LYS A 74 5.53 -24.87 -3.47
N GLY A 75 6.83 -24.91 -3.80
CA GLY A 75 7.56 -23.77 -4.33
C GLY A 75 7.86 -22.70 -3.28
N SER A 76 8.70 -21.73 -3.64
CA SER A 76 9.10 -20.63 -2.75
C SER A 76 8.23 -19.37 -2.86
N SER A 77 7.35 -19.30 -3.89
CA SER A 77 6.48 -18.14 -4.12
C SER A 77 5.23 -18.18 -3.27
N ILE A 78 4.83 -17.03 -2.73
CA ILE A 78 3.59 -16.87 -1.97
C ILE A 78 2.59 -16.02 -2.74
N SER A 79 1.31 -16.27 -2.47
CA SER A 79 0.23 -15.49 -3.09
C SER A 79 0.11 -14.10 -2.46
N TYR A 80 -0.49 -13.18 -3.21
CA TYR A 80 -0.83 -11.86 -2.67
C TYR A 80 -1.68 -11.95 -1.38
N ARG A 81 -2.67 -12.87 -1.36
CA ARG A 81 -3.54 -13.08 -0.19
C ARG A 81 -2.75 -13.51 1.04
N GLU A 82 -1.78 -14.39 0.89
CA GLU A 82 -0.91 -14.80 1.99
C GLU A 82 -0.08 -13.63 2.50
N MET A 83 0.52 -12.82 1.59
CA MET A 83 1.26 -11.62 1.99
C MET A 83 0.37 -10.60 2.70
N LEU A 84 -0.85 -10.37 2.20
CA LEU A 84 -1.83 -9.48 2.81
C LEU A 84 -2.19 -9.94 4.22
N LYS A 85 -2.50 -11.23 4.40
CA LYS A 85 -2.79 -11.82 5.71
C LYS A 85 -1.62 -11.71 6.70
N ASP A 86 -0.40 -11.96 6.23
CA ASP A 86 0.80 -11.82 7.05
C ASP A 86 1.00 -10.37 7.53
N VAL A 87 0.80 -9.39 6.65
CA VAL A 87 0.87 -7.97 6.98
C VAL A 87 -0.24 -7.58 7.96
N CYS A 88 -1.49 -8.00 7.72
CA CYS A 88 -2.62 -7.74 8.61
C CYS A 88 -2.36 -8.31 10.01
N LYS A 89 -1.95 -9.57 10.10
CA LYS A 89 -1.61 -10.23 11.37
C LYS A 89 -0.51 -9.47 12.14
N LYS A 90 0.51 -9.01 11.44
CA LYS A 90 1.62 -8.26 12.03
C LYS A 90 1.20 -6.89 12.56
N LEU A 91 0.21 -6.28 11.95
CA LEU A 91 -0.37 -5.00 12.41
C LEU A 91 -1.44 -5.16 13.49
N GLY A 92 -1.77 -6.41 13.87
CA GLY A 92 -2.80 -6.71 14.87
C GLY A 92 -4.22 -6.61 14.32
N ILE A 93 -4.40 -6.75 13.00
CA ILE A 93 -5.72 -6.77 12.36
C ILE A 93 -6.28 -8.20 12.47
N GLU A 94 -7.39 -8.33 13.16
CA GLU A 94 -8.13 -9.59 13.28
C GLU A 94 -9.01 -9.80 12.05
N TYR A 95 -9.09 -11.02 11.54
CA TYR A 95 -9.91 -11.37 10.38
C TYR A 95 -10.31 -12.86 10.41
N GLU A 96 -11.38 -13.19 9.73
CA GLU A 96 -11.78 -14.57 9.48
C GLU A 96 -11.15 -15.08 8.17
N GLU A 97 -11.01 -16.41 8.05
CA GLU A 97 -10.48 -17.03 6.82
C GLU A 97 -11.32 -16.74 5.58
N SER A 98 -12.62 -16.52 5.77
CA SER A 98 -13.59 -16.14 4.75
C SER A 98 -13.54 -14.68 4.32
N THR A 99 -12.91 -13.79 5.09
CA THR A 99 -12.81 -12.35 4.79
C THR A 99 -12.24 -12.11 3.40
N LEU A 100 -12.88 -11.27 2.61
CA LEU A 100 -12.45 -10.97 1.25
C LEU A 100 -11.17 -10.11 1.25
N ASP A 101 -10.33 -10.27 0.21
CA ASP A 101 -9.09 -9.49 0.09
C ASP A 101 -9.35 -7.98 0.11
N GLY A 102 -10.45 -7.52 -0.53
CA GLY A 102 -10.81 -6.10 -0.54
C GLY A 102 -11.17 -5.55 0.84
N GLU A 103 -11.82 -6.33 1.68
CA GLU A 103 -12.14 -5.96 3.06
C GLU A 103 -10.85 -5.87 3.89
N LEU A 104 -9.96 -6.87 3.78
CA LEU A 104 -8.65 -6.83 4.43
C LEU A 104 -7.79 -5.65 3.98
N GLU A 105 -7.83 -5.29 2.70
CA GLU A 105 -7.14 -4.12 2.17
C GLU A 105 -7.67 -2.83 2.79
N TYR A 106 -8.98 -2.71 2.96
CA TYR A 106 -9.58 -1.54 3.60
C TYR A 106 -9.22 -1.44 5.08
N ASP A 107 -9.29 -2.54 5.81
CA ASP A 107 -8.87 -2.59 7.21
C ASP A 107 -7.38 -2.26 7.36
N LEU A 108 -6.54 -2.74 6.44
CA LEU A 108 -5.12 -2.42 6.40
C LEU A 108 -4.89 -0.92 6.21
N LEU A 109 -5.53 -0.30 5.19
CA LEU A 109 -5.38 1.13 4.92
C LEU A 109 -5.91 1.98 6.07
N ALA A 110 -7.06 1.62 6.65
CA ALA A 110 -7.61 2.28 7.81
C ALA A 110 -6.69 2.18 9.03
N THR A 111 -6.12 0.99 9.28
CA THR A 111 -5.21 0.75 10.40
C THR A 111 -3.93 1.57 10.30
N VAL A 112 -3.29 1.64 9.14
CA VAL A 112 -2.05 2.44 9.00
C VAL A 112 -2.32 3.94 9.13
N LEU A 113 -3.46 4.42 8.64
CA LEU A 113 -3.89 5.81 8.83
C LEU A 113 -4.23 6.10 10.29
N LYS A 114 -4.95 5.21 10.97
CA LYS A 114 -5.25 5.36 12.41
C LYS A 114 -3.97 5.42 13.25
N LYS A 115 -3.02 4.53 12.98
CA LYS A 115 -1.72 4.56 13.67
C LYS A 115 -0.94 5.86 13.39
N ALA A 116 -1.04 6.42 12.19
CA ALA A 116 -0.44 7.71 11.86
C ALA A 116 -1.14 8.87 12.58
N PHE A 117 -2.47 8.86 12.58
CA PHE A 117 -3.32 9.83 13.26
C PHE A 117 -3.05 9.86 14.77
N ASP A 118 -2.87 8.71 15.41
CA ASP A 118 -2.60 8.61 16.86
C ASP A 118 -1.24 9.21 17.27
N LYS A 119 -0.36 9.50 16.32
CA LYS A 119 0.91 10.18 16.56
C LYS A 119 0.85 11.70 16.43
N LEU A 120 -0.25 12.21 15.93
CA LEU A 120 -0.48 13.65 15.80
C LEU A 120 -0.80 14.29 17.16
N SER A 121 -0.50 15.57 17.27
CA SER A 121 -0.98 16.37 18.39
C SER A 121 -2.51 16.48 18.38
N GLU A 122 -3.11 16.77 19.52
CA GLU A 122 -4.57 16.93 19.65
C GLU A 122 -5.12 18.00 18.68
N VAL A 123 -4.37 19.08 18.45
CA VAL A 123 -4.75 20.13 17.50
C VAL A 123 -4.81 19.60 16.07
N GLU A 124 -3.78 18.86 15.65
CA GLU A 124 -3.74 18.24 14.30
C GLU A 124 -4.82 17.16 14.13
N GLN A 125 -5.08 16.37 15.19
CA GLN A 125 -6.16 15.38 15.17
C GLN A 125 -7.53 16.04 14.97
N ASN A 126 -7.79 17.15 15.64
CA ASN A 126 -9.04 17.90 15.49
C ASN A 126 -9.19 18.46 14.07
N ILE A 127 -8.12 18.98 13.45
CA ILE A 127 -8.14 19.43 12.04
C ILE A 127 -8.54 18.27 11.12
N ILE A 128 -7.93 17.11 11.29
CA ILE A 128 -8.26 15.93 10.47
C ILE A 128 -9.72 15.49 10.67
N LEU A 129 -10.20 15.50 11.90
CA LEU A 129 -11.59 15.18 12.22
C LEU A 129 -12.56 16.15 11.57
N ASP A 130 -12.28 17.44 11.60
CA ASP A 130 -13.14 18.48 10.99
C ASP A 130 -13.22 18.34 9.47
N ILE A 131 -12.11 17.93 8.81
CA ILE A 131 -12.06 17.72 7.37
C ILE A 131 -12.79 16.43 6.95
N LEU A 132 -12.59 15.34 7.70
CA LEU A 132 -13.01 14.02 7.29
C LEU A 132 -14.34 13.56 7.93
N ARG A 133 -14.80 14.20 8.98
CA ARG A 133 -16.08 13.89 9.63
C ARG A 133 -17.22 14.36 8.74
N ASP A 134 -18.23 13.53 8.57
CA ASP A 134 -19.53 13.96 8.07
C ASP A 134 -20.43 14.45 9.22
N ASN A 135 -21.65 14.86 8.89
CA ASN A 135 -22.64 15.31 9.87
C ASN A 135 -23.23 14.18 10.74
N SER A 136 -22.72 12.94 10.63
CA SER A 136 -23.19 11.82 11.44
C SER A 136 -22.50 11.81 12.81
N ASN A 137 -23.27 11.64 13.86
CA ASN A 137 -22.75 11.50 15.23
C ASN A 137 -22.06 10.13 15.48
N GLU A 138 -22.00 9.26 14.47
CA GLU A 138 -21.44 7.90 14.58
C GLU A 138 -19.92 7.86 14.36
N ILE A 139 -19.33 8.93 13.79
CA ILE A 139 -17.90 8.98 13.48
C ILE A 139 -17.12 9.54 14.66
N THR A 140 -16.23 8.72 15.18
CA THR A 140 -15.29 9.04 16.26
C THR A 140 -13.86 8.97 15.75
N ALA A 141 -12.91 9.52 16.50
CA ALA A 141 -11.48 9.39 16.21
C ALA A 141 -11.02 7.93 16.08
N ASN A 142 -11.69 6.98 16.74
CA ASN A 142 -11.34 5.58 16.73
C ASN A 142 -11.84 4.83 15.49
N ASN A 143 -12.96 5.23 14.89
CA ASN A 143 -13.56 4.52 13.76
C ASN A 143 -13.54 5.32 12.44
N LEU A 144 -13.03 6.56 12.44
CA LEU A 144 -13.04 7.46 11.29
C LEU A 144 -12.59 6.79 9.99
N PHE A 145 -11.38 6.27 9.96
CA PHE A 145 -10.80 5.71 8.74
C PHE A 145 -11.51 4.41 8.32
N TYR A 146 -11.90 3.56 9.27
CA TYR A 146 -12.66 2.34 8.99
C TYR A 146 -14.01 2.66 8.33
N LYS A 147 -14.73 3.66 8.85
CA LYS A 147 -16.00 4.11 8.27
C LYS A 147 -15.81 4.69 6.87
N ILE A 148 -14.77 5.52 6.64
CA ILE A 148 -14.48 6.08 5.31
C ILE A 148 -14.26 4.96 4.28
N PHE A 149 -13.51 3.92 4.63
CA PHE A 149 -13.23 2.82 3.70
C PHE A 149 -14.42 1.88 3.53
N ALA A 150 -15.21 1.63 4.58
CA ALA A 150 -16.39 0.77 4.51
C ALA A 150 -17.53 1.40 3.69
N ASP A 151 -17.79 2.70 3.88
CA ASP A 151 -18.95 3.39 3.31
C ASP A 151 -18.71 3.96 1.90
N ASP A 152 -17.63 3.59 1.24
CA ASP A 152 -17.25 4.03 -0.13
C ASP A 152 -17.28 5.56 -0.33
N ARG A 153 -16.89 6.32 0.68
CA ARG A 153 -16.90 7.78 0.69
C ARG A 153 -15.84 8.36 -0.28
N LYS A 154 -16.07 9.58 -0.76
CA LYS A 154 -15.12 10.28 -1.65
C LYS A 154 -13.72 10.46 -1.03
N GLU A 155 -13.66 10.62 0.29
CA GLU A 155 -12.45 10.76 1.08
C GLU A 155 -11.54 9.51 1.00
N LYS A 156 -12.10 8.35 0.75
CA LYS A 156 -11.37 7.09 0.53
C LYS A 156 -10.33 7.21 -0.58
N TYR A 157 -10.73 7.81 -1.71
CA TYR A 157 -9.80 8.09 -2.80
C TYR A 157 -8.68 9.05 -2.37
N LEU A 158 -9.02 10.14 -1.68
CA LEU A 158 -8.05 11.13 -1.21
C LEU A 158 -7.02 10.50 -0.26
N LEU A 159 -7.48 9.66 0.67
CA LEU A 159 -6.62 8.94 1.60
C LEU A 159 -5.73 7.91 0.89
N ALA A 160 -6.27 7.21 -0.11
CA ALA A 160 -5.49 6.29 -0.93
C ALA A 160 -4.38 7.01 -1.71
N VAL A 161 -4.67 8.18 -2.26
CA VAL A 161 -3.67 9.03 -2.91
C VAL A 161 -2.63 9.55 -1.93
N LEU A 162 -3.04 9.98 -0.74
CA LEU A 162 -2.12 10.42 0.32
C LEU A 162 -1.12 9.31 0.68
N ILE A 163 -1.62 8.09 0.90
CA ILE A 163 -0.78 6.91 1.19
C ILE A 163 0.21 6.66 0.04
N SER A 164 -0.29 6.65 -1.20
CA SER A 164 0.52 6.37 -2.38
C SER A 164 1.63 7.40 -2.58
N ASN A 165 1.31 8.69 -2.43
CA ASN A 165 2.30 9.77 -2.51
C ASN A 165 3.29 9.75 -1.35
N THR A 166 2.85 9.43 -0.13
CA THR A 166 3.75 9.28 1.01
C THR A 166 4.80 8.21 0.74
N LEU A 167 4.40 7.06 0.20
CA LEU A 167 5.33 5.99 -0.16
C LEU A 167 6.23 6.38 -1.32
N ALA A 168 5.68 6.97 -2.38
CA ALA A 168 6.48 7.43 -3.52
C ALA A 168 7.54 8.45 -3.11
N LYS A 169 7.18 9.41 -2.27
CA LYS A 169 8.13 10.39 -1.74
C LYS A 169 9.19 9.75 -0.85
N SER A 170 8.81 8.82 0.01
CA SER A 170 9.73 8.12 0.91
C SER A 170 10.71 7.20 0.17
N ILE A 171 10.29 6.62 -0.96
CA ILE A 171 11.06 5.63 -1.71
C ILE A 171 11.76 6.26 -2.91
N CYS A 172 11.05 7.10 -3.69
CA CYS A 172 11.53 7.69 -4.93
C CYS A 172 11.97 9.15 -4.79
N GLY A 173 11.74 9.78 -3.63
CA GLY A 173 12.08 11.19 -3.38
C GLY A 173 11.15 12.20 -4.06
N LYS A 174 10.07 11.75 -4.71
CA LYS A 174 9.12 12.59 -5.44
C LYS A 174 7.68 12.11 -5.27
N ASP A 175 6.73 13.04 -5.37
CA ASP A 175 5.31 12.71 -5.41
C ASP A 175 4.93 12.13 -6.79
N LEU A 176 3.91 11.27 -6.81
CA LEU A 176 3.29 10.80 -8.05
C LEU A 176 2.39 11.88 -8.66
N SER A 177 2.24 11.86 -9.97
CA SER A 177 1.36 12.80 -10.70
C SER A 177 -0.14 12.47 -10.53
N LEU A 178 -0.56 12.00 -9.35
CA LEU A 178 -1.93 11.56 -9.07
C LEU A 178 -2.89 12.71 -8.73
N LEU A 179 -2.36 13.85 -8.33
CA LEU A 179 -3.14 14.99 -7.86
C LEU A 179 -2.60 16.29 -8.43
N LYS A 180 -3.37 16.91 -9.28
CA LYS A 180 -3.02 18.25 -9.75
C LYS A 180 -3.71 19.39 -8.99
N ASP A 181 -4.83 19.22 -8.31
CA ASP A 181 -5.59 20.36 -7.77
C ASP A 181 -6.54 20.04 -6.60
N ILE A 182 -6.08 19.42 -5.52
CA ILE A 182 -6.97 19.20 -4.37
C ILE A 182 -6.44 19.89 -3.11
N GLU A 183 -7.02 21.05 -2.76
CA GLU A 183 -6.70 21.85 -1.57
C GLU A 183 -6.78 21.02 -0.28
N ILE A 184 -7.80 20.17 -0.15
CA ILE A 184 -8.03 19.28 1.01
C ILE A 184 -6.80 18.39 1.32
N ILE A 185 -6.02 17.99 0.31
CA ILE A 185 -4.81 17.17 0.54
C ILE A 185 -3.73 17.95 1.26
N ASN A 186 -3.65 19.26 1.08
CA ASN A 186 -2.64 20.06 1.79
C ASN A 186 -2.84 19.99 3.31
N GLU A 187 -4.07 19.98 3.78
CA GLU A 187 -4.39 19.86 5.20
C GLU A 187 -4.16 18.44 5.72
N LEU A 188 -4.42 17.41 4.89
CA LEU A 188 -4.13 16.01 5.23
C LEU A 188 -2.63 15.67 5.24
N LYS A 189 -1.76 16.55 4.72
CA LYS A 189 -0.28 16.34 4.69
C LYS A 189 0.35 16.17 6.06
N VAL A 190 -0.29 16.61 7.13
CA VAL A 190 0.21 16.38 8.51
C VAL A 190 0.34 14.88 8.82
N LEU A 191 -0.47 14.03 8.16
CA LEU A 191 -0.38 12.58 8.27
C LEU A 191 0.86 11.99 7.54
N THR A 192 1.47 12.70 6.60
CA THR A 192 2.53 12.16 5.73
C THR A 192 3.75 11.70 6.51
N ALA A 193 4.23 12.52 7.46
CA ALA A 193 5.43 12.19 8.23
C ALA A 193 5.24 10.96 9.14
N PRO A 194 4.19 10.90 10.00
CA PRO A 194 3.95 9.71 10.81
C PRO A 194 3.61 8.48 9.96
N LEU A 195 2.87 8.62 8.86
CA LEU A 195 2.56 7.53 7.94
C LEU A 195 3.82 6.96 7.27
N GLY A 196 4.68 7.83 6.76
CA GLY A 196 5.98 7.44 6.19
C GLY A 196 6.86 6.71 7.20
N SER A 197 6.91 7.19 8.45
CA SER A 197 7.65 6.55 9.54
C SER A 197 7.17 5.13 9.83
N ILE A 198 5.85 4.91 9.84
CA ILE A 198 5.25 3.59 10.06
C ILE A 198 5.55 2.66 8.89
N LEU A 199 5.26 3.12 7.66
CA LEU A 199 5.36 2.30 6.46
C LEU A 199 6.81 1.92 6.09
N MET A 200 7.75 2.81 6.36
CA MET A 200 9.18 2.55 6.11
C MET A 200 9.88 1.89 7.30
N ASN A 201 9.13 1.52 8.35
CA ASN A 201 9.64 0.90 9.57
C ASN A 201 10.82 1.67 10.20
N VAL A 202 10.75 3.00 10.16
CA VAL A 202 11.74 3.88 10.81
C VAL A 202 11.49 3.94 12.32
N ASP A 203 10.25 3.70 12.72
CA ASP A 203 9.80 3.75 14.10
C ASP A 203 9.90 2.37 14.76
N LYS A 204 10.89 2.22 15.65
CA LYS A 204 11.13 1.00 16.41
C LYS A 204 10.06 0.65 17.45
N THR A 205 9.06 1.52 17.64
CA THR A 205 7.93 1.30 18.58
C THR A 205 7.03 0.14 18.15
N TYR A 206 7.01 -0.18 16.86
CA TYR A 206 6.35 -1.37 16.36
C TYR A 206 7.43 -2.42 16.10
N ASP A 207 7.42 -3.50 16.88
CA ASP A 207 8.32 -4.64 16.71
C ASP A 207 7.98 -5.43 15.41
N ILE A 208 7.97 -4.69 14.28
CA ILE A 208 7.81 -5.24 12.95
C ILE A 208 9.19 -5.71 12.50
N THR A 209 9.76 -6.64 13.27
CA THR A 209 11.08 -7.18 12.99
C THR A 209 10.98 -8.31 11.99
N GLY A 210 11.74 -8.19 10.93
CA GLY A 210 11.93 -9.20 9.90
C GLY A 210 12.30 -8.54 8.57
N PRO A 211 13.33 -9.03 7.85
CA PRO A 211 13.75 -8.44 6.59
C PRO A 211 12.65 -8.43 5.53
N ALA A 212 11.73 -9.41 5.55
CA ALA A 212 10.60 -9.48 4.64
C ALA A 212 9.64 -8.28 4.80
N TYR A 213 9.32 -7.87 6.03
CA TYR A 213 8.34 -6.81 6.27
C TYR A 213 8.79 -5.40 5.81
N ARG A 214 10.08 -5.16 5.68
CA ARG A 214 10.61 -3.91 5.13
C ARG A 214 10.20 -3.67 3.68
N ILE A 215 9.80 -4.74 2.98
CA ILE A 215 9.34 -4.70 1.60
C ILE A 215 7.86 -5.01 1.54
N THR A 216 7.41 -6.09 2.20
CA THR A 216 6.03 -6.57 2.05
C THR A 216 5.01 -5.58 2.62
N LEU A 217 5.26 -4.97 3.77
CA LEU A 217 4.34 -3.98 4.34
C LEU A 217 4.13 -2.79 3.40
N PRO A 218 5.18 -2.01 3.00
CA PRO A 218 4.97 -0.89 2.11
C PRO A 218 4.46 -1.31 0.72
N ALA A 219 4.86 -2.47 0.19
CA ALA A 219 4.39 -2.97 -1.09
C ALA A 219 2.89 -3.29 -1.07
N ILE A 220 2.41 -4.03 -0.06
CA ILE A 220 1.00 -4.40 0.07
C ILE A 220 0.13 -3.15 0.31
N VAL A 221 0.56 -2.25 1.21
CA VAL A 221 -0.15 -0.98 1.45
C VAL A 221 -0.20 -0.13 0.19
N TYR A 222 0.90 -0.03 -0.56
CA TYR A 222 0.94 0.70 -1.82
C TYR A 222 -0.01 0.10 -2.86
N MET A 223 0.04 -1.22 -3.06
CA MET A 223 -0.85 -1.90 -4.01
C MET A 223 -2.32 -1.77 -3.62
N ALA A 224 -2.67 -1.89 -2.34
CA ALA A 224 -4.04 -1.69 -1.85
C ALA A 224 -4.52 -0.25 -2.11
N ALA A 225 -3.70 0.76 -1.81
CA ALA A 225 -4.01 2.15 -2.08
C ALA A 225 -4.15 2.42 -3.60
N MET A 226 -3.23 1.91 -4.42
CA MET A 226 -3.29 2.07 -5.88
C MET A 226 -4.48 1.37 -6.53
N LYS A 227 -4.99 0.27 -5.97
CA LYS A 227 -6.26 -0.34 -6.42
C LYS A 227 -7.42 0.64 -6.29
N GLU A 228 -7.51 1.34 -5.15
CA GLU A 228 -8.55 2.33 -4.93
C GLU A 228 -8.41 3.53 -5.88
N VAL A 229 -7.18 4.01 -6.07
CA VAL A 229 -6.88 5.09 -7.04
C VAL A 229 -7.31 4.70 -8.46
N LYS A 230 -6.95 3.50 -8.92
CA LYS A 230 -7.31 3.03 -10.27
C LYS A 230 -8.80 2.74 -10.41
N ARG A 231 -9.47 2.25 -9.37
CA ARG A 231 -10.93 2.03 -9.36
C ARG A 231 -11.67 3.34 -9.62
N LYS A 232 -11.28 4.42 -8.96
CA LYS A 232 -11.89 5.73 -9.12
C LYS A 232 -11.69 6.28 -10.54
N VAL A 233 -10.46 6.23 -11.04
CA VAL A 233 -10.13 6.69 -12.40
C VAL A 233 -10.89 5.91 -13.48
N GLU A 234 -11.07 4.61 -13.32
CA GLU A 234 -11.83 3.78 -14.25
C GLU A 234 -13.33 4.11 -14.22
N SER A 235 -13.91 4.33 -13.02
CA SER A 235 -15.32 4.71 -12.88
C SER A 235 -15.62 6.04 -13.57
N GLU A 236 -14.73 7.02 -13.45
CA GLU A 236 -14.87 8.32 -14.12
C GLU A 236 -14.77 8.19 -15.65
N LYS A 237 -13.80 7.43 -16.16
CA LYS A 237 -13.69 7.19 -17.60
C LYS A 237 -14.92 6.48 -18.19
N SER A 238 -15.47 5.50 -17.47
CA SER A 238 -16.69 4.81 -17.89
C SER A 238 -17.89 5.76 -17.97
N PHE A 239 -18.01 6.67 -17.02
CA PHE A 239 -19.08 7.68 -17.02
C PHE A 239 -18.96 8.62 -18.24
N PHE A 240 -17.77 9.14 -18.55
CA PHE A 240 -17.56 10.02 -19.71
C PHE A 240 -17.65 9.31 -21.06
N SER A 241 -17.51 8.00 -21.12
CA SER A 241 -17.67 7.23 -22.38
C SER A 241 -19.11 6.93 -22.75
N LEU A 242 -20.08 7.26 -21.90
CA LEU A 242 -21.52 7.09 -22.12
C LEU A 242 -22.18 8.32 -22.74
N PHE A 243 -21.41 9.41 -22.91
CA PHE A 243 -21.82 10.65 -23.56
C PHE A 243 -20.96 10.96 -24.78
#